data_590801bfb03cd32e57ebf6fcfc9f844d
#
_entry.id   590801bfb03cd32e57ebf6fcfc9f844d
#
_cell.length_a   1.000
_cell.length_b   1.000
_cell.length_c   1.000
_cell.angle_alpha   90.00
_cell.angle_beta   90.00
_cell.angle_gamma   90.00
#
_symmetry.space_group_name_H-M   'P 1'
#
loop_
_entity.id
_entity.type
_entity.pdbx_description
1 polymer ?
#
loop_
_entity_poly.entity_id
_entity_poly.type
_entity_poly.pdbx_seq_one_letter_code
_entity_poly.pdbx_strand_id
1 'polypeptide(L)'
;MTNCYSYKNIAESQNPLFKNVDLTIVLTMKDSVRFKKDPLLLNLSKKTIFQINKGYKACKKPDTIKRTVEDLTHAYYTAFEYSKKYNNVIILEDDAEVLNYEVSHYKKIDSYIGSNDFTIISMGSLGFFTKRDEMFYETHPMAHTQAQIISKKTRDDIQKLMLNKKFMGHVDAVYFSEQNVLVYHEPLIVQVLSETENFQNWEGAPLWAHRLTISIQGLRDDKMGWYKAYLICKSSAEIREYKLNILSLIVFLLFLYCKK
;
A
#
# COMPACT_ATOMS: atom_id res chain seq x y z
N MET A 1 -9.19 -20.77 21.33
CA MET A 1 -9.40 -20.12 20.01
C MET A 1 -8.56 -20.83 19.00
N THR A 2 -9.17 -21.33 17.91
CA THR A 2 -8.41 -21.91 16.79
C THR A 2 -7.53 -20.82 16.21
N ASN A 3 -6.21 -21.07 16.14
CA ASN A 3 -5.27 -20.08 15.62
C ASN A 3 -5.50 -19.94 14.10
N CYS A 4 -6.17 -18.86 13.67
CA CYS A 4 -6.48 -18.60 12.26
C CYS A 4 -5.28 -18.15 11.46
N TYR A 5 -4.21 -17.77 12.12
CA TYR A 5 -2.97 -17.31 11.52
C TYR A 5 -1.78 -18.12 12.03
N SER A 6 -0.83 -18.36 11.15
CA SER A 6 0.47 -18.90 11.53
C SER A 6 1.57 -18.08 10.90
N TYR A 7 2.73 -18.06 11.54
CA TYR A 7 3.88 -17.26 11.10
C TYR A 7 5.05 -18.18 10.78
N LYS A 8 5.67 -17.95 9.62
CA LYS A 8 6.83 -18.72 9.16
C LYS A 8 7.95 -17.78 8.76
N ASN A 9 9.12 -17.94 9.37
CA ASN A 9 10.33 -17.24 8.93
C ASN A 9 10.73 -17.76 7.54
N ILE A 10 11.02 -16.86 6.60
CA ILE A 10 11.42 -17.22 5.23
C ILE A 10 12.75 -16.62 4.83
N ALA A 11 13.18 -15.51 5.42
CA ALA A 11 14.50 -14.94 5.20
C ALA A 11 14.97 -14.10 6.39
N GLU A 12 16.29 -14.07 6.57
CA GLU A 12 17.00 -13.12 7.43
C GLU A 12 18.15 -12.52 6.64
N SER A 13 18.31 -11.19 6.70
CA SER A 13 19.34 -10.46 5.97
C SER A 13 20.27 -9.73 6.93
N GLN A 14 21.58 -9.90 6.67
CA GLN A 14 22.65 -9.14 7.35
C GLN A 14 22.82 -7.74 6.73
N ASN A 15 22.47 -7.59 5.44
CA ASN A 15 22.57 -6.34 4.69
C ASN A 15 21.26 -6.04 3.95
N PRO A 16 20.17 -5.70 4.69
CA PRO A 16 18.88 -5.41 4.07
C PRO A 16 18.93 -4.12 3.27
N LEU A 17 18.03 -4.00 2.29
CA LEU A 17 17.87 -2.78 1.51
C LEU A 17 17.39 -1.62 2.37
N PHE A 18 16.47 -1.88 3.31
CA PHE A 18 16.01 -0.93 4.31
C PHE A 18 16.61 -1.29 5.69
N LYS A 19 17.65 -0.56 6.11
CA LYS A 19 18.30 -0.74 7.41
C LYS A 19 17.42 -0.23 8.56
N ASN A 20 16.55 0.74 8.25
CA ASN A 20 15.61 1.37 9.18
C ASN A 20 14.25 0.64 9.26
N VAL A 21 14.13 -0.53 8.61
CA VAL A 21 12.93 -1.39 8.69
C VAL A 21 13.30 -2.71 9.34
N ASP A 22 12.57 -3.08 10.38
CA ASP A 22 12.90 -4.24 11.20
C ASP A 22 12.35 -5.54 10.65
N LEU A 23 11.17 -5.51 10.03
CA LEU A 23 10.40 -6.70 9.65
C LEU A 23 9.63 -6.47 8.36
N THR A 24 9.64 -7.47 7.49
CA THR A 24 8.70 -7.61 6.37
C THR A 24 7.73 -8.75 6.67
N ILE A 25 6.44 -8.47 6.60
CA ILE A 25 5.36 -9.46 6.74
C ILE A 25 4.70 -9.62 5.38
N VAL A 26 4.76 -10.82 4.82
CA VAL A 26 4.03 -11.18 3.61
C VAL A 26 2.69 -11.80 4.02
N LEU A 27 1.59 -11.11 3.70
CA LEU A 27 0.23 -11.62 3.91
C LEU A 27 -0.09 -12.63 2.80
N THR A 28 -0.38 -13.86 3.18
CA THR A 28 -0.67 -14.93 2.21
C THR A 28 -1.75 -15.88 2.73
N MET A 29 -2.45 -16.54 1.83
CA MET A 29 -3.37 -17.61 2.17
C MET A 29 -2.61 -18.94 2.31
N LYS A 30 -3.18 -19.88 3.05
CA LYS A 30 -2.56 -21.17 3.37
C LYS A 30 -2.07 -21.92 2.12
N ASP A 31 -2.84 -21.90 1.06
CA ASP A 31 -2.56 -22.67 -0.16
C ASP A 31 -2.19 -21.76 -1.35
N SER A 32 -1.82 -20.49 -1.07
CA SER A 32 -1.41 -19.54 -2.11
C SER A 32 -0.04 -19.91 -2.66
N VAL A 33 0.06 -19.90 -3.99
CA VAL A 33 1.31 -20.07 -4.75
C VAL A 33 1.76 -18.75 -5.42
N ARG A 34 1.07 -17.64 -5.14
CA ARG A 34 1.27 -16.37 -5.83
C ARG A 34 2.58 -15.69 -5.48
N PHE A 35 3.05 -15.83 -4.23
CA PHE A 35 4.26 -15.13 -3.80
C PHE A 35 5.50 -15.68 -4.53
N LYS A 36 6.03 -14.88 -5.42
CA LYS A 36 7.32 -15.12 -6.05
C LYS A 36 8.42 -14.78 -5.06
N LYS A 37 9.24 -15.76 -4.68
CA LYS A 37 10.38 -15.57 -3.79
C LYS A 37 11.50 -14.80 -4.49
N ASP A 38 11.21 -13.57 -4.90
CA ASP A 38 12.19 -12.67 -5.49
C ASP A 38 13.25 -12.33 -4.44
N PRO A 39 14.55 -12.49 -4.74
CA PRO A 39 15.64 -12.18 -3.80
C PRO A 39 15.58 -10.76 -3.25
N LEU A 40 15.11 -9.78 -4.05
CA LEU A 40 14.96 -8.39 -3.59
C LEU A 40 13.85 -8.29 -2.55
N LEU A 41 12.66 -8.90 -2.78
CA LEU A 41 11.57 -8.90 -1.82
C LEU A 41 11.96 -9.59 -0.51
N LEU A 42 12.77 -10.64 -0.58
CA LEU A 42 13.27 -11.35 0.60
C LEU A 42 14.33 -10.55 1.37
N ASN A 43 14.97 -9.56 0.73
CA ASN A 43 16.04 -8.74 1.29
C ASN A 43 15.61 -7.30 1.64
N LEU A 44 14.32 -7.01 1.66
CA LEU A 44 13.83 -5.65 1.95
C LEU A 44 14.18 -5.20 3.38
N SER A 45 14.03 -6.06 4.38
CA SER A 45 14.28 -5.77 5.79
C SER A 45 15.17 -6.81 6.46
N LYS A 46 15.51 -6.60 7.74
CA LYS A 46 16.35 -7.52 8.53
C LYS A 46 15.74 -8.93 8.61
N LYS A 47 14.42 -9.02 8.59
CA LYS A 47 13.69 -10.28 8.69
C LYS A 47 12.46 -10.26 7.81
N THR A 48 12.21 -11.35 7.08
CA THR A 48 10.99 -11.54 6.29
C THR A 48 10.26 -12.79 6.74
N ILE A 49 8.96 -12.67 6.99
CA ILE A 49 8.09 -13.76 7.44
C ILE A 49 6.83 -13.85 6.57
N PHE A 50 6.27 -15.04 6.46
CA PHE A 50 4.88 -15.23 6.04
C PHE A 50 3.96 -15.11 7.25
N GLN A 51 2.86 -14.36 7.08
CA GLN A 51 1.64 -14.52 7.86
C GLN A 51 0.65 -15.32 7.02
N ILE A 52 0.43 -16.56 7.38
CA ILE A 52 -0.40 -17.50 6.63
C ILE A 52 -1.80 -17.46 7.22
N ASN A 53 -2.76 -16.99 6.45
CA ASN A 53 -4.18 -16.89 6.80
C ASN A 53 -4.92 -18.15 6.33
N LYS A 54 -5.72 -18.76 7.20
CA LYS A 54 -6.58 -19.90 6.85
C LYS A 54 -7.88 -19.49 6.14
N GLY A 55 -8.18 -18.17 6.12
CA GLY A 55 -9.42 -17.63 5.56
C GLY A 55 -10.62 -17.76 6.53
N TYR A 56 -11.57 -16.82 6.42
CA TYR A 56 -12.74 -16.76 7.31
C TYR A 56 -13.69 -17.93 7.13
N LYS A 57 -13.72 -18.56 5.95
CA LYS A 57 -14.54 -19.76 5.70
C LYS A 57 -14.01 -21.01 6.40
N ALA A 58 -12.69 -21.10 6.59
CA ALA A 58 -12.01 -22.27 7.15
C ALA A 58 -11.61 -22.09 8.64
N CYS A 59 -11.79 -20.89 9.19
CA CYS A 59 -11.41 -20.62 10.56
C CYS A 59 -12.36 -19.60 11.20
N LYS A 60 -12.85 -19.91 12.43
CA LYS A 60 -13.76 -19.02 13.15
C LYS A 60 -13.05 -17.72 13.55
N LYS A 61 -13.48 -16.63 12.95
CA LYS A 61 -13.08 -15.25 13.21
C LYS A 61 -14.23 -14.46 13.86
N PRO A 62 -14.04 -13.18 14.23
CA PRO A 62 -15.15 -12.34 14.68
C PRO A 62 -16.34 -12.36 13.72
N ASP A 63 -17.57 -12.34 14.26
CA ASP A 63 -18.81 -12.47 13.47
C ASP A 63 -19.01 -11.36 12.43
N THR A 64 -18.28 -10.28 12.55
CA THR A 64 -18.27 -9.17 11.57
C THR A 64 -17.50 -9.49 10.30
N ILE A 65 -16.66 -10.53 10.29
CA ILE A 65 -15.85 -10.94 9.15
C ILE A 65 -16.64 -11.96 8.33
N LYS A 66 -17.27 -11.49 7.26
CA LYS A 66 -18.14 -12.30 6.39
C LYS A 66 -17.71 -12.31 4.93
N ARG A 67 -16.78 -11.44 4.55
CA ARG A 67 -16.29 -11.27 3.17
C ARG A 67 -14.77 -11.25 3.15
N THR A 68 -14.20 -11.48 1.97
CA THR A 68 -12.74 -11.46 1.74
C THR A 68 -12.09 -10.15 2.11
N VAL A 69 -12.75 -9.02 1.87
CA VAL A 69 -12.23 -7.68 2.21
C VAL A 69 -12.06 -7.50 3.71
N GLU A 70 -13.03 -7.97 4.50
CA GLU A 70 -12.98 -7.92 5.98
C GLU A 70 -11.95 -8.90 6.52
N ASP A 71 -11.79 -10.04 5.84
CA ASP A 71 -10.77 -11.02 6.17
C ASP A 71 -9.35 -10.49 5.93
N LEU A 72 -9.14 -9.76 4.83
CA LEU A 72 -7.88 -9.07 4.56
C LEU A 72 -7.62 -7.98 5.61
N THR A 73 -8.62 -7.16 5.93
CA THR A 73 -8.52 -6.13 6.98
C THR A 73 -8.14 -6.75 8.33
N HIS A 74 -8.72 -7.89 8.68
CA HIS A 74 -8.35 -8.62 9.90
C HIS A 74 -6.95 -9.24 9.82
N ALA A 75 -6.48 -9.62 8.62
CA ALA A 75 -5.10 -10.07 8.43
C ALA A 75 -4.11 -8.94 8.70
N TYR A 76 -4.37 -7.71 8.23
CA TYR A 76 -3.59 -6.52 8.56
C TYR A 76 -3.58 -6.24 10.07
N TYR A 77 -4.75 -6.27 10.72
CA TYR A 77 -4.84 -6.12 12.18
C TYR A 77 -3.92 -7.12 12.90
N THR A 78 -3.97 -8.39 12.51
CA THR A 78 -3.19 -9.46 13.14
C THR A 78 -1.68 -9.31 12.85
N ALA A 79 -1.31 -8.81 11.67
CA ALA A 79 0.07 -8.46 11.33
C ALA A 79 0.60 -7.33 12.22
N PHE A 80 -0.23 -6.32 12.48
CA PHE A 80 0.12 -5.22 13.38
C PHE A 80 0.27 -5.70 14.82
N GLU A 81 -0.63 -6.57 15.31
CA GLU A 81 -0.49 -7.20 16.63
C GLU A 81 0.83 -7.98 16.76
N TYR A 82 1.17 -8.80 15.78
CA TYR A 82 2.43 -9.54 15.76
C TYR A 82 3.65 -8.61 15.77
N SER A 83 3.55 -7.49 15.08
CA SER A 83 4.65 -6.56 14.88
C SER A 83 4.77 -5.44 15.91
N LYS A 84 4.02 -5.45 17.00
CA LYS A 84 3.98 -4.38 18.03
C LYS A 84 5.36 -3.96 18.58
N LYS A 85 6.30 -4.89 18.67
CA LYS A 85 7.66 -4.64 19.20
C LYS A 85 8.61 -3.96 18.20
N TYR A 86 8.25 -3.90 16.91
CA TYR A 86 9.07 -3.33 15.85
C TYR A 86 8.69 -1.88 15.58
N ASN A 87 9.66 -1.04 15.17
CA ASN A 87 9.41 0.36 14.86
C ASN A 87 8.78 0.54 13.48
N ASN A 88 9.47 0.09 12.45
CA ASN A 88 9.01 0.19 11.08
C ASN A 88 8.85 -1.21 10.48
N VAL A 89 7.74 -1.44 9.81
CA VAL A 89 7.39 -2.74 9.24
C VAL A 89 6.93 -2.56 7.80
N ILE A 90 7.38 -3.46 6.94
CA ILE A 90 6.82 -3.60 5.60
C ILE A 90 5.71 -4.64 5.65
N ILE A 91 4.56 -4.30 5.09
CA ILE A 91 3.53 -5.28 4.75
C ILE A 91 3.54 -5.47 3.24
N LEU A 92 3.67 -6.72 2.81
CA LEU A 92 3.51 -7.15 1.42
C LEU A 92 2.26 -8.02 1.29
N GLU A 93 1.55 -7.89 0.18
CA GLU A 93 0.57 -8.90 -0.23
C GLU A 93 1.26 -9.96 -1.09
N ASP A 94 0.72 -11.16 -1.18
CA ASP A 94 1.39 -12.28 -1.84
C ASP A 94 1.40 -12.21 -3.38
N ASP A 95 0.77 -11.19 -3.95
CA ASP A 95 0.81 -10.82 -5.37
C ASP A 95 1.72 -9.62 -5.67
N ALA A 96 2.52 -9.20 -4.68
CA ALA A 96 3.52 -8.15 -4.87
C ALA A 96 4.68 -8.64 -5.74
N GLU A 97 5.04 -7.87 -6.76
CA GLU A 97 6.19 -8.14 -7.63
C GLU A 97 7.09 -6.91 -7.76
N VAL A 98 8.40 -7.14 -7.85
CA VAL A 98 9.36 -6.05 -8.09
C VAL A 98 9.21 -5.56 -9.52
N LEU A 99 9.00 -4.23 -9.66
CA LEU A 99 9.01 -3.53 -10.94
C LEU A 99 10.38 -2.92 -11.22
N ASN A 100 10.96 -2.25 -10.22
CA ASN A 100 12.24 -1.56 -10.35
C ASN A 100 13.28 -2.16 -9.40
N TYR A 101 14.36 -2.68 -9.95
CA TYR A 101 15.47 -3.33 -9.23
C TYR A 101 16.60 -2.36 -8.86
N GLU A 102 16.47 -1.08 -9.17
CA GLU A 102 17.53 -0.11 -8.87
C GLU A 102 17.64 0.19 -7.38
N VAL A 103 18.70 -0.33 -6.77
CA VAL A 103 18.95 -0.25 -5.32
C VAL A 103 19.03 1.19 -4.80
N SER A 104 19.41 2.14 -5.64
CA SER A 104 19.49 3.56 -5.28
C SER A 104 18.17 4.12 -4.79
N HIS A 105 17.03 3.71 -5.36
CA HIS A 105 15.69 4.12 -4.94
C HIS A 105 15.36 3.63 -3.51
N TYR A 106 15.66 2.37 -3.23
CA TYR A 106 15.44 1.78 -1.89
C TYR A 106 16.29 2.49 -0.83
N LYS A 107 17.56 2.81 -1.14
CA LYS A 107 18.44 3.58 -0.25
C LYS A 107 17.93 5.00 0.02
N LYS A 108 17.36 5.69 -0.97
CA LYS A 108 16.76 7.02 -0.79
C LYS A 108 15.59 6.95 0.20
N ILE A 109 14.70 5.97 0.05
CA ILE A 109 13.59 5.75 0.98
C ILE A 109 14.11 5.39 2.36
N ASP A 110 15.10 4.51 2.47
CA ASP A 110 15.69 4.12 3.77
C ASP A 110 16.32 5.32 4.49
N SER A 111 17.02 6.18 3.78
CA SER A 111 17.57 7.42 4.31
C SER A 111 16.47 8.36 4.81
N TYR A 112 15.37 8.47 4.07
CA TYR A 112 14.21 9.25 4.49
C TYR A 112 13.58 8.72 5.78
N ILE A 113 13.40 7.39 5.88
CA ILE A 113 12.86 6.72 7.09
C ILE A 113 13.74 7.00 8.30
N GLY A 114 15.06 7.01 8.13
CA GLY A 114 16.03 7.21 9.22
C GLY A 114 16.08 8.65 9.76
N SER A 115 15.58 9.63 9.00
CA SER A 115 15.71 11.07 9.34
C SER A 115 14.40 11.82 9.46
N ASN A 116 13.26 11.20 9.16
CA ASN A 116 11.96 11.86 9.14
C ASN A 116 10.88 11.03 9.82
N ASP A 117 9.93 11.72 10.43
CA ASP A 117 8.66 11.11 10.83
C ASP A 117 7.79 10.88 9.60
N PHE A 118 7.18 9.73 9.53
CA PHE A 118 6.23 9.36 8.49
C PHE A 118 5.11 8.48 9.05
N THR A 119 4.01 8.40 8.32
CA THR A 119 2.90 7.50 8.62
C THR A 119 3.00 6.22 7.80
N ILE A 120 2.74 6.32 6.51
CA ILE A 120 2.83 5.23 5.53
C ILE A 120 3.65 5.70 4.34
N ILE A 121 4.60 4.86 3.89
CA ILE A 121 5.27 5.02 2.60
C ILE A 121 4.85 3.87 1.70
N SER A 122 4.22 4.19 0.58
CA SER A 122 3.84 3.23 -0.44
C SER A 122 4.92 3.13 -1.52
N MET A 123 5.32 1.91 -1.83
CA MET A 123 6.28 1.61 -2.89
C MET A 123 5.63 1.40 -4.26
N GLY A 124 4.31 1.56 -4.36
CA GLY A 124 3.61 1.34 -5.62
C GLY A 124 2.08 1.37 -5.51
N SER A 125 1.48 2.42 -4.97
CA SER A 125 0.02 2.59 -4.96
C SER A 125 -0.47 3.36 -6.17
N LEU A 126 -1.77 3.23 -6.45
CA LEU A 126 -2.52 4.09 -7.36
C LEU A 126 -3.44 5.00 -6.56
N GLY A 127 -3.84 6.13 -7.13
CA GLY A 127 -4.76 7.06 -6.47
C GLY A 127 -4.74 8.46 -7.06
N PHE A 128 -5.38 9.39 -6.36
CA PHE A 128 -5.31 10.81 -6.72
C PHE A 128 -4.07 11.41 -6.06
N PHE A 129 -3.02 11.58 -6.84
CA PHE A 129 -1.75 12.10 -6.36
C PHE A 129 -1.75 13.63 -6.28
N THR A 130 -1.14 14.15 -5.22
CA THR A 130 -0.74 15.55 -5.10
C THR A 130 0.77 15.58 -4.86
N LYS A 131 1.51 16.34 -5.64
CA LYS A 131 2.96 16.44 -5.47
C LYS A 131 3.25 17.05 -4.10
N ARG A 132 4.09 16.38 -3.32
CA ARG A 132 4.58 16.87 -2.04
C ARG A 132 5.98 17.48 -2.19
N ASP A 133 6.89 16.71 -2.77
CA ASP A 133 8.28 17.09 -3.02
C ASP A 133 8.84 16.28 -4.21
N GLU A 134 10.15 16.31 -4.43
CA GLU A 134 10.79 15.58 -5.52
C GLU A 134 10.82 14.06 -5.30
N MET A 135 10.59 13.60 -4.08
CA MET A 135 10.65 12.18 -3.72
C MET A 135 9.27 11.55 -3.59
N PHE A 136 8.27 12.32 -3.14
CA PHE A 136 6.97 11.78 -2.78
C PHE A 136 5.79 12.56 -3.34
N TYR A 137 4.73 11.82 -3.63
CA TYR A 137 3.36 12.30 -3.75
C TYR A 137 2.59 11.94 -2.48
N GLU A 138 1.56 12.71 -2.15
CA GLU A 138 0.52 12.34 -1.20
C GLU A 138 -0.69 11.81 -1.96
N THR A 139 -1.43 10.86 -1.40
CA THR A 139 -2.62 10.30 -2.05
C THR A 139 -3.81 10.20 -1.11
N HIS A 140 -4.97 10.63 -1.59
CA HIS A 140 -6.29 10.45 -0.99
C HIS A 140 -7.36 10.36 -2.09
N PRO A 141 -8.22 9.32 -2.12
CA PRO A 141 -8.04 8.04 -1.43
C PRO A 141 -6.92 7.22 -2.07
N MET A 142 -6.35 6.31 -1.29
CA MET A 142 -5.38 5.34 -1.77
C MET A 142 -6.10 4.10 -2.29
N ALA A 143 -5.56 3.50 -3.35
CA ALA A 143 -5.88 2.17 -3.79
C ALA A 143 -4.60 1.34 -3.89
N HIS A 144 -4.71 0.04 -3.55
CA HIS A 144 -3.62 -0.93 -3.60
C HIS A 144 -2.59 -0.80 -2.47
N THR A 145 -2.61 -1.81 -1.62
CA THR A 145 -1.81 -1.91 -0.39
C THR A 145 -0.67 -2.95 -0.49
N GLN A 146 -0.34 -3.39 -1.70
CA GLN A 146 0.56 -4.52 -1.94
C GLN A 146 1.98 -4.37 -1.34
N ALA A 147 2.45 -3.14 -1.09
CA ALA A 147 3.78 -2.90 -0.54
C ALA A 147 3.83 -1.57 0.24
N GLN A 148 3.67 -1.67 1.56
CA GLN A 148 3.58 -0.51 2.44
C GLN A 148 4.61 -0.58 3.57
N ILE A 149 5.37 0.50 3.78
CA ILE A 149 6.20 0.70 4.97
C ILE A 149 5.37 1.52 5.97
N ILE A 150 5.15 0.98 7.16
CA ILE A 150 4.23 1.57 8.14
C ILE A 150 4.95 1.76 9.47
N SER A 151 4.90 2.99 10.01
CA SER A 151 5.47 3.31 11.31
C SER A 151 4.70 2.67 12.45
N LYS A 152 5.34 2.48 13.60
CA LYS A 152 4.70 1.90 14.80
C LYS A 152 3.48 2.69 15.23
N LYS A 153 3.61 4.01 15.35
CA LYS A 153 2.50 4.90 15.75
C LYS A 153 1.30 4.72 14.83
N THR A 154 1.53 4.71 13.51
CA THR A 154 0.45 4.56 12.53
C THR A 154 -0.22 3.19 12.62
N ARG A 155 0.53 2.11 12.84
CA ARG A 155 -0.07 0.78 13.06
C ARG A 155 -0.97 0.77 14.30
N ASP A 156 -0.51 1.37 15.41
CA ASP A 156 -1.29 1.45 16.65
C ASP A 156 -2.60 2.26 16.44
N ASP A 157 -2.57 3.34 15.66
CA ASP A 157 -3.74 4.17 15.37
C ASP A 157 -4.71 3.47 14.41
N ILE A 158 -4.21 2.82 13.36
CA ILE A 158 -5.04 2.03 12.44
C ILE A 158 -5.68 0.84 13.18
N GLN A 159 -4.98 0.17 14.09
CA GLN A 159 -5.56 -0.92 14.87
C GLN A 159 -6.74 -0.47 15.71
N LYS A 160 -6.64 0.68 16.39
CA LYS A 160 -7.77 1.27 17.14
C LYS A 160 -8.96 1.52 16.21
N LEU A 161 -8.69 2.06 15.02
CA LEU A 161 -9.73 2.33 14.03
C LEU A 161 -10.38 1.03 13.52
N MET A 162 -9.59 -0.02 13.28
CA MET A 162 -10.09 -1.34 12.87
C MET A 162 -11.01 -1.96 13.92
N LEU A 163 -10.65 -1.85 15.19
CA LEU A 163 -11.51 -2.31 16.29
C LEU A 163 -12.80 -1.49 16.38
N ASN A 164 -12.71 -0.16 16.30
CA ASN A 164 -13.88 0.72 16.36
C ASN A 164 -14.85 0.48 15.21
N LYS A 165 -14.33 0.28 13.99
CA LYS A 165 -15.12 -0.03 12.77
C LYS A 165 -15.43 -1.52 12.62
N LYS A 166 -15.06 -2.37 13.62
CA LYS A 166 -15.32 -3.81 13.62
C LYS A 166 -14.84 -4.52 12.34
N PHE A 167 -13.70 -4.11 11.79
CA PHE A 167 -13.07 -4.63 10.57
C PHE A 167 -13.88 -4.41 9.28
N MET A 168 -14.88 -3.55 9.28
CA MET A 168 -15.73 -3.33 8.11
C MET A 168 -15.00 -2.52 7.02
N GLY A 169 -15.11 -2.97 5.78
CA GLY A 169 -14.62 -2.30 4.58
C GLY A 169 -13.17 -2.65 4.17
N HIS A 170 -12.75 -2.07 3.05
CA HIS A 170 -11.42 -2.26 2.47
C HIS A 170 -10.35 -1.55 3.29
N VAL A 171 -9.22 -2.21 3.50
CA VAL A 171 -8.09 -1.68 4.29
C VAL A 171 -7.55 -0.38 3.69
N ASP A 172 -7.41 -0.29 2.39
CA ASP A 172 -6.95 0.88 1.66
C ASP A 172 -7.94 2.05 1.75
N ALA A 173 -9.19 1.83 1.36
CA ALA A 173 -10.20 2.88 1.26
C ALA A 173 -10.74 3.37 2.62
N VAL A 174 -10.74 2.52 3.67
CA VAL A 174 -11.38 2.83 4.95
C VAL A 174 -10.38 3.18 6.05
N TYR A 175 -9.17 2.60 6.00
CA TYR A 175 -8.21 2.70 7.10
C TYR A 175 -6.95 3.47 6.71
N PHE A 176 -6.37 3.17 5.55
CA PHE A 176 -5.17 3.85 5.09
C PHE A 176 -5.48 5.23 4.53
N SER A 177 -6.64 5.43 3.91
CA SER A 177 -7.07 6.75 3.42
C SER A 177 -7.30 7.78 4.54
N GLU A 178 -7.43 7.35 5.81
CA GLU A 178 -7.46 8.25 6.96
C GLU A 178 -6.05 8.66 7.44
N GLN A 179 -5.01 8.13 6.81
CA GLN A 179 -3.61 8.42 7.12
C GLN A 179 -2.98 9.28 6.02
N ASN A 180 -1.90 9.98 6.37
CA ASN A 180 -1.08 10.63 5.36
C ASN A 180 -0.20 9.58 4.67
N VAL A 181 -0.56 9.21 3.43
CA VAL A 181 0.17 8.22 2.65
C VAL A 181 1.10 8.90 1.67
N LEU A 182 2.40 8.65 1.84
CA LEU A 182 3.44 9.06 0.92
C LEU A 182 3.64 7.99 -0.15
N VAL A 183 3.47 8.34 -1.41
CA VAL A 183 3.74 7.45 -2.54
C VAL A 183 5.06 7.85 -3.15
N TYR A 184 6.00 6.92 -3.22
CA TYR A 184 7.30 7.18 -3.83
C TYR A 184 7.15 7.52 -5.32
N HIS A 185 7.91 8.50 -5.81
CA HIS A 185 7.77 9.08 -7.15
C HIS A 185 8.04 8.11 -8.31
N GLU A 186 8.65 6.96 -8.03
CA GLU A 186 8.83 5.83 -8.95
C GLU A 186 8.24 4.57 -8.32
N PRO A 187 7.37 3.81 -9.00
CA PRO A 187 6.83 2.58 -8.45
C PRO A 187 7.92 1.50 -8.43
N LEU A 188 8.17 0.97 -7.23
CA LEU A 188 9.21 -0.06 -7.02
C LEU A 188 8.62 -1.47 -6.98
N ILE A 189 7.46 -1.61 -6.35
CA ILE A 189 6.77 -2.87 -6.13
C ILE A 189 5.32 -2.70 -6.55
N VAL A 190 4.85 -3.56 -7.42
CA VAL A 190 3.51 -3.49 -8.00
C VAL A 190 2.70 -4.73 -7.66
N GLN A 191 1.40 -4.66 -7.84
CA GLN A 191 0.51 -5.79 -7.74
C GLN A 191 0.27 -6.37 -9.12
N VAL A 192 0.59 -7.65 -9.31
CA VAL A 192 0.23 -8.37 -10.52
C VAL A 192 -1.05 -9.15 -10.23
N LEU A 193 -2.12 -8.77 -10.90
CA LEU A 193 -3.41 -9.44 -10.78
C LEU A 193 -3.39 -10.77 -11.55
N SER A 194 -2.90 -11.81 -10.91
CA SER A 194 -3.35 -13.15 -11.20
C SER A 194 -4.67 -13.38 -10.48
N GLU A 195 -5.53 -14.30 -10.96
CA GLU A 195 -6.85 -14.63 -10.40
C GLU A 195 -6.92 -14.48 -8.87
N THR A 196 -7.52 -13.39 -8.40
CA THR A 196 -7.67 -13.12 -6.97
C THR A 196 -9.11 -13.37 -6.54
N GLU A 197 -9.32 -13.97 -5.35
CA GLU A 197 -10.66 -14.15 -4.80
C GLU A 197 -11.39 -12.81 -4.60
N ASN A 198 -10.65 -11.71 -4.37
CA ASN A 198 -11.21 -10.38 -4.23
C ASN A 198 -11.87 -9.87 -5.51
N PHE A 199 -11.43 -10.32 -6.69
CA PHE A 199 -11.97 -9.89 -7.97
C PHE A 199 -13.42 -10.36 -8.19
N GLN A 200 -13.74 -11.57 -7.73
CA GLN A 200 -15.07 -12.17 -7.88
C GLN A 200 -16.09 -11.61 -6.88
N ASN A 201 -15.64 -10.91 -5.83
CA ASN A 201 -16.46 -10.53 -4.66
C ASN A 201 -16.55 -9.01 -4.44
N TRP A 202 -16.35 -8.19 -5.46
CA TRP A 202 -16.56 -6.74 -5.38
C TRP A 202 -18.06 -6.36 -5.36
N GLU A 203 -18.82 -7.05 -4.52
CA GLU A 203 -20.24 -6.75 -4.29
C GLU A 203 -20.37 -5.39 -3.61
N GLY A 204 -21.10 -4.47 -4.24
CA GLY A 204 -21.48 -3.19 -3.65
C GLY A 204 -20.69 -1.96 -4.11
N ALA A 205 -19.70 -2.08 -5.01
CA ALA A 205 -19.08 -0.92 -5.61
C ALA A 205 -20.03 -0.23 -6.63
N PRO A 206 -20.10 1.11 -6.69
CA PRO A 206 -20.87 1.81 -7.70
C PRO A 206 -20.42 1.41 -9.11
N LEU A 207 -21.35 1.35 -10.05
CA LEU A 207 -21.10 0.86 -11.43
C LEU A 207 -19.94 1.61 -12.13
N TRP A 208 -19.77 2.89 -11.83
CA TRP A 208 -18.68 3.70 -12.37
C TRP A 208 -17.30 3.31 -11.78
N ALA A 209 -17.25 3.01 -10.48
CA ALA A 209 -16.04 2.53 -9.83
C ALA A 209 -15.65 1.15 -10.38
N HIS A 210 -16.64 0.29 -10.62
CA HIS A 210 -16.44 -1.01 -11.25
C HIS A 210 -15.88 -0.88 -12.69
N ARG A 211 -16.47 0.03 -13.50
CA ARG A 211 -15.95 0.30 -14.86
C ARG A 211 -14.57 0.92 -14.86
N LEU A 212 -14.29 1.85 -13.96
CA LEU A 212 -12.96 2.43 -13.80
C LEU A 212 -11.95 1.37 -13.39
N THR A 213 -12.33 0.50 -12.46
CA THR A 213 -11.50 -0.61 -12.01
C THR A 213 -11.24 -1.62 -13.12
N ILE A 214 -12.28 -2.00 -13.92
CA ILE A 214 -12.09 -2.88 -15.08
C ILE A 214 -11.17 -2.24 -16.12
N SER A 215 -11.32 -0.95 -16.39
CA SER A 215 -10.46 -0.22 -17.32
C SER A 215 -9.00 -0.15 -16.80
N ILE A 216 -8.81 0.06 -15.51
CA ILE A 216 -7.49 0.02 -14.86
C ILE A 216 -6.97 -1.41 -14.81
N GLN A 217 -7.83 -2.41 -14.63
CA GLN A 217 -7.47 -3.83 -14.60
C GLN A 217 -7.00 -4.35 -15.95
N GLY A 218 -7.66 -3.98 -17.05
CA GLY A 218 -7.17 -4.28 -18.41
C GLY A 218 -5.77 -3.68 -18.70
N LEU A 219 -5.35 -2.67 -17.93
CA LEU A 219 -3.99 -2.14 -17.95
C LEU A 219 -3.05 -2.87 -17.00
N ARG A 220 -3.54 -3.79 -16.14
CA ARG A 220 -2.79 -4.34 -15.00
C ARG A 220 -2.47 -5.82 -15.10
N ASP A 221 -2.77 -6.48 -16.23
CA ASP A 221 -2.50 -7.90 -16.46
C ASP A 221 -1.00 -8.23 -16.44
N ASP A 222 -0.14 -7.18 -16.56
CA ASP A 222 1.30 -7.28 -16.43
C ASP A 222 1.91 -6.05 -15.72
N LYS A 223 3.19 -6.13 -15.38
CA LYS A 223 3.94 -5.04 -14.73
C LYS A 223 3.94 -3.75 -15.55
N MET A 224 3.97 -3.85 -16.86
CA MET A 224 4.01 -2.69 -17.76
C MET A 224 2.65 -1.99 -17.82
N GLY A 225 1.56 -2.72 -17.82
CA GLY A 225 0.20 -2.15 -17.70
C GLY A 225 0.00 -1.41 -16.39
N TRP A 226 0.50 -1.99 -15.28
CA TRP A 226 0.48 -1.33 -13.99
C TRP A 226 1.29 -0.02 -13.99
N TYR A 227 2.48 -0.03 -14.59
CA TYR A 227 3.32 1.16 -14.72
C TYR A 227 2.62 2.27 -15.53
N LYS A 228 1.93 1.92 -16.62
CA LYS A 228 1.13 2.87 -17.39
C LYS A 228 0.00 3.49 -16.55
N ALA A 229 -0.71 2.69 -15.75
CA ALA A 229 -1.73 3.21 -14.84
C ALA A 229 -1.13 4.18 -13.81
N TYR A 230 0.04 3.86 -13.26
CA TYR A 230 0.77 4.75 -12.37
C TYR A 230 1.14 6.07 -13.05
N LEU A 231 1.67 6.03 -14.28
CA LEU A 231 2.01 7.23 -15.05
C LEU A 231 0.79 8.13 -15.31
N ILE A 232 -0.40 7.56 -15.53
CA ILE A 232 -1.64 8.33 -15.68
C ILE A 232 -1.96 9.08 -14.37
N CYS A 233 -1.85 8.42 -13.22
CA CYS A 233 -2.06 9.05 -11.90
C CYS A 233 -1.04 10.19 -11.68
N LYS A 234 0.23 9.96 -11.97
CA LYS A 234 1.34 10.93 -11.85
C LYS A 234 1.12 12.13 -12.75
N SER A 235 0.88 11.91 -14.05
CA SER A 235 0.64 12.99 -15.03
C SER A 235 -0.58 13.84 -14.67
N SER A 236 -1.63 13.22 -14.13
CA SER A 236 -2.81 13.95 -13.66
C SER A 236 -2.51 14.87 -12.48
N ALA A 237 -1.58 14.51 -11.61
CA ALA A 237 -1.11 15.36 -10.51
C ALA A 237 -0.29 16.54 -11.05
N GLU A 238 0.64 16.29 -11.95
CA GLU A 238 1.50 17.32 -12.57
C GLU A 238 0.69 18.36 -13.35
N ILE A 239 -0.30 17.91 -14.14
CA ILE A 239 -1.23 18.81 -14.88
C ILE A 239 -2.04 19.67 -13.90
N ARG A 240 -2.48 19.12 -12.78
CA ARG A 240 -3.23 19.87 -11.76
C ARG A 240 -2.37 20.95 -11.13
N GLU A 241 -1.14 20.63 -10.75
CA GLU A 241 -0.18 21.59 -10.21
C GLU A 241 0.10 22.72 -11.21
N TYR A 242 0.32 22.39 -12.48
CA TYR A 242 0.53 23.38 -13.53
C TYR A 242 -0.68 24.33 -13.69
N LYS A 243 -1.90 23.80 -13.71
CA LYS A 243 -3.13 24.61 -13.80
C LYS A 243 -3.30 25.53 -12.59
N LEU A 244 -3.00 25.05 -11.38
CA LEU A 244 -3.06 25.84 -10.16
C LEU A 244 -2.03 26.97 -10.18
N ASN A 245 -0.82 26.72 -10.67
CA ASN A 245 0.23 27.72 -10.81
C ASN A 245 -0.16 28.81 -11.82
N ILE A 246 -0.74 28.42 -12.97
CA ILE A 246 -1.25 29.41 -13.96
C ILE A 246 -2.38 30.22 -13.35
N LEU A 247 -3.34 29.60 -12.68
CA LEU A 247 -4.45 30.32 -12.05
C LEU A 247 -3.95 31.32 -11.00
N SER A 248 -2.99 30.92 -10.16
CA SER A 248 -2.38 31.77 -9.16
C SER A 248 -1.67 32.97 -9.80
N LEU A 249 -0.96 32.75 -10.92
CA LEU A 249 -0.31 33.81 -11.67
C LEU A 249 -1.34 34.81 -12.26
N ILE A 250 -2.43 34.30 -12.83
CA ILE A 250 -3.52 35.13 -13.37
C ILE A 250 -4.14 35.99 -12.25
N VAL A 251 -4.46 35.38 -11.10
CA VAL A 251 -5.01 36.12 -9.94
C VAL A 251 -4.02 37.17 -9.45
N PHE A 252 -2.75 36.86 -9.37
CA PHE A 252 -1.70 37.83 -8.99
C PHE A 252 -1.60 39.01 -9.98
N LEU A 253 -1.62 38.73 -11.28
CA LEU A 253 -1.59 39.77 -12.32
C LEU A 253 -2.85 40.65 -12.27
N LEU A 254 -4.04 40.06 -12.07
CA LEU A 254 -5.27 40.81 -11.88
C LEU A 254 -5.19 41.71 -10.63
N PHE A 255 -4.65 41.20 -9.52
CA PHE A 255 -4.45 42.00 -8.30
C PHE A 255 -3.52 43.20 -8.52
N LEU A 256 -2.45 42.99 -9.27
CA LEU A 256 -1.54 44.11 -9.63
C LEU A 256 -2.21 45.15 -10.57
N TYR A 257 -3.07 44.66 -11.48
CA TYR A 257 -3.80 45.55 -12.38
C TYR A 257 -4.86 46.39 -11.66
N CYS A 258 -5.59 45.80 -10.71
CA CYS A 258 -6.60 46.49 -9.92
C CYS A 258 -6.02 47.48 -8.89
N LYS A 259 -4.71 47.43 -8.63
CA LYS A 259 -4.03 48.40 -7.74
C LYS A 259 -3.53 49.68 -8.42
N LYS A 260 -3.64 49.73 -9.75
CA LYS A 260 -3.40 50.95 -10.54
C LYS A 260 -4.69 51.71 -10.77
#